data_97286069ae1341b9c6182db87d14d4f0
#
_entry.id   97286069ae1341b9c6182db87d14d4f0
#
_cell.length_a   1.000
_cell.length_b   1.000
_cell.length_c   1.000
_cell.angle_alpha   90.00
_cell.angle_beta   90.00
_cell.angle_gamma   90.00
#
_symmetry.space_group_name_H-M   'P 1'
#
loop_
_entity.id
_entity.type
_entity.pdbx_description
1 polymer ?
#
loop_
_entity_poly.entity_id
_entity_poly.type
_entity_poly.pdbx_seq_one_letter_code
_entity_poly.pdbx_strand_id
1 'polypeptide(L)'
;MAQKTPPKKTVAEDPRFTQAVQNYESGLRAMQEHKFDKAKGLLQKVLAGPMKELADRAHVHLSACNQQLERGGTQFKNAEEHYDYAVSLMNVGDYVGAREHLDKLSKQTPKADFVAYGLAALDCLTGHVEDSLRHLGEAIHINPSLRFQARNDSDFQNLAEDPRFTEMLYPDPGAEPSSAESAEER
;
A
#
# COMPACT_ATOMS: atom_id res chain seq x y z
N MET A 1 12.37 -71.27 7.19
CA MET A 1 13.03 -69.97 7.11
C MET A 1 11.99 -68.91 6.86
N ALA A 2 11.60 -68.12 7.86
CA ALA A 2 10.60 -67.12 7.77
C ALA A 2 11.29 -65.77 7.34
N GLN A 3 10.98 -65.25 6.16
CA GLN A 3 11.45 -63.96 5.71
C GLN A 3 10.72 -62.86 6.48
N LYS A 4 11.47 -62.09 7.28
CA LYS A 4 11.01 -60.95 8.02
C LYS A 4 10.86 -59.79 7.02
N THR A 5 9.64 -59.47 6.59
CA THR A 5 9.33 -58.24 5.83
C THR A 5 9.67 -57.05 6.70
N PRO A 6 10.38 -56.01 6.17
CA PRO A 6 10.67 -54.81 6.92
C PRO A 6 9.37 -54.02 7.17
N PRO A 7 9.23 -53.36 8.33
CA PRO A 7 8.05 -52.59 8.65
C PRO A 7 7.89 -51.44 7.64
N LYS A 8 6.69 -51.32 7.06
CA LYS A 8 6.31 -50.13 6.26
C LYS A 8 6.40 -48.92 7.18
N LYS A 9 7.35 -48.01 6.90
CA LYS A 9 7.41 -46.69 7.54
C LYS A 9 6.04 -46.01 7.37
N THR A 10 5.44 -45.60 8.48
CA THR A 10 4.20 -44.82 8.46
C THR A 10 4.46 -43.50 7.72
N VAL A 11 3.49 -43.03 6.97
CA VAL A 11 3.57 -41.82 6.14
C VAL A 11 4.02 -40.59 6.95
N ALA A 12 3.77 -40.60 8.28
CA ALA A 12 4.19 -39.55 9.23
C ALA A 12 5.71 -39.51 9.52
N GLU A 13 6.47 -40.56 9.17
CA GLU A 13 7.91 -40.69 9.45
C GLU A 13 8.80 -40.32 8.24
N ASP A 14 8.21 -39.94 7.10
CA ASP A 14 9.00 -39.48 5.97
C ASP A 14 9.46 -38.01 6.21
N PRO A 15 10.78 -37.78 6.28
CA PRO A 15 11.33 -36.44 6.52
C PRO A 15 10.79 -35.36 5.52
N ARG A 16 10.39 -35.80 4.33
CA ARG A 16 9.83 -34.89 3.30
C ARG A 16 8.47 -34.34 3.68
N PHE A 17 7.65 -35.10 4.41
CA PHE A 17 6.37 -34.61 4.94
C PHE A 17 6.59 -33.54 6.02
N THR A 18 7.46 -33.83 6.98
CA THR A 18 7.82 -32.89 8.04
C THR A 18 8.38 -31.60 7.47
N GLN A 19 9.27 -31.69 6.47
CA GLN A 19 9.85 -30.54 5.80
C GLN A 19 8.79 -29.71 5.04
N ALA A 20 7.83 -30.35 4.38
CA ALA A 20 6.75 -29.66 3.68
C ALA A 20 5.87 -28.86 4.65
N VAL A 21 5.52 -29.44 5.82
CA VAL A 21 4.76 -28.74 6.86
C VAL A 21 5.56 -27.56 7.41
N GLN A 22 6.83 -27.74 7.74
CA GLN A 22 7.69 -26.66 8.24
C GLN A 22 7.84 -25.52 7.23
N ASN A 23 8.00 -25.83 5.94
CA ASN A 23 8.07 -24.84 4.88
C ASN A 23 6.76 -24.07 4.76
N TYR A 24 5.61 -24.74 4.88
CA TYR A 24 4.30 -24.10 4.83
C TYR A 24 4.09 -23.15 6.00
N GLU A 25 4.33 -23.59 7.24
CA GLU A 25 4.21 -22.76 8.43
C GLU A 25 5.15 -21.54 8.39
N SER A 26 6.41 -21.77 7.96
CA SER A 26 7.40 -20.70 7.81
C SER A 26 7.00 -19.71 6.69
N GLY A 27 6.37 -20.23 5.63
CA GLY A 27 5.81 -19.41 4.55
C GLY A 27 4.70 -18.51 5.05
N LEU A 28 3.75 -19.04 5.82
CA LEU A 28 2.66 -18.23 6.41
C LEU A 28 3.20 -17.18 7.38
N ARG A 29 4.17 -17.51 8.21
CA ARG A 29 4.81 -16.56 9.11
C ARG A 29 5.50 -15.43 8.33
N ALA A 30 6.20 -15.77 7.25
CA ALA A 30 6.84 -14.78 6.39
C ALA A 30 5.81 -13.84 5.72
N MET A 31 4.61 -14.35 5.36
CA MET A 31 3.51 -13.50 4.86
C MET A 31 3.02 -12.52 5.92
N GLN A 32 2.83 -12.98 7.18
CA GLN A 32 2.45 -12.11 8.29
C GLN A 32 3.49 -11.01 8.59
N GLU A 33 4.77 -11.31 8.34
CA GLU A 33 5.88 -10.37 8.46
C GLU A 33 6.08 -9.50 7.21
N HIS A 34 5.15 -9.55 6.23
CA HIS A 34 5.24 -8.86 4.94
C HIS A 34 6.51 -9.18 4.11
N LYS A 35 7.15 -10.32 4.38
CA LYS A 35 8.34 -10.82 3.66
C LYS A 35 7.93 -11.71 2.49
N PHE A 36 7.25 -11.15 1.51
CA PHE A 36 6.58 -11.91 0.45
C PHE A 36 7.53 -12.69 -0.45
N ASP A 37 8.75 -12.20 -0.73
CA ASP A 37 9.76 -12.97 -1.48
C ASP A 37 10.18 -14.24 -0.76
N LYS A 38 10.44 -14.14 0.56
CA LYS A 38 10.75 -15.29 1.41
C LYS A 38 9.58 -16.26 1.50
N ALA A 39 8.37 -15.75 1.67
CA ALA A 39 7.15 -16.55 1.71
C ALA A 39 6.96 -17.32 0.39
N LYS A 40 7.11 -16.64 -0.77
CA LYS A 40 7.06 -17.24 -2.10
C LYS A 40 8.02 -18.41 -2.24
N GLY A 41 9.29 -18.22 -1.89
CA GLY A 41 10.30 -19.27 -1.99
C GLY A 41 10.00 -20.51 -1.09
N LEU A 42 9.42 -20.29 0.09
CA LEU A 42 9.02 -21.38 1.00
C LEU A 42 7.78 -22.12 0.49
N LEU A 43 6.76 -21.41 0.02
CA LEU A 43 5.53 -22.00 -0.51
C LEU A 43 5.78 -22.77 -1.83
N GLN A 44 6.71 -22.31 -2.68
CA GLN A 44 7.12 -23.06 -3.87
C GLN A 44 7.75 -24.42 -3.51
N LYS A 45 8.51 -24.50 -2.42
CA LYS A 45 9.05 -25.78 -1.92
C LYS A 45 7.94 -26.73 -1.45
N VAL A 46 6.83 -26.20 -0.92
CA VAL A 46 5.66 -27.00 -0.54
C VAL A 46 4.97 -27.58 -1.78
N LEU A 47 4.86 -26.82 -2.86
CA LEU A 47 4.28 -27.30 -4.14
C LEU A 47 5.05 -28.46 -4.73
N ALA A 48 6.39 -28.47 -4.57
CA ALA A 48 7.26 -29.55 -5.01
C ALA A 48 7.24 -30.76 -4.04
N GLY A 49 6.53 -30.65 -2.92
CA GLY A 49 6.48 -31.67 -1.88
C GLY A 49 5.49 -32.79 -2.16
N PRO A 50 5.50 -33.84 -1.31
CA PRO A 50 4.69 -35.05 -1.50
C PRO A 50 3.21 -34.90 -1.08
N MET A 51 2.82 -33.77 -0.47
CA MET A 51 1.49 -33.57 0.11
C MET A 51 0.60 -32.72 -0.80
N LYS A 52 -0.27 -33.36 -1.59
CA LYS A 52 -1.16 -32.67 -2.54
C LYS A 52 -2.09 -31.65 -1.84
N GLU A 53 -2.71 -32.02 -0.74
CA GLU A 53 -3.61 -31.14 -0.01
C GLU A 53 -2.90 -29.87 0.53
N LEU A 54 -1.66 -30.02 0.95
CA LEU A 54 -0.85 -28.88 1.42
C LEU A 54 -0.39 -28.04 0.25
N ALA A 55 -0.07 -28.66 -0.88
CA ALA A 55 0.27 -27.98 -2.12
C ALA A 55 -0.89 -27.12 -2.65
N ASP A 56 -2.12 -27.66 -2.63
CA ASP A 56 -3.32 -26.91 -3.05
C ASP A 56 -3.53 -25.65 -2.20
N ARG A 57 -3.35 -25.76 -0.88
CA ARG A 57 -3.40 -24.59 0.02
C ARG A 57 -2.25 -23.62 -0.22
N ALA A 58 -1.03 -24.15 -0.41
CA ALA A 58 0.14 -23.32 -0.70
C ALA A 58 0.00 -22.54 -2.01
N HIS A 59 -0.70 -23.09 -3.00
CA HIS A 59 -0.96 -22.42 -4.27
C HIS A 59 -1.78 -21.13 -4.08
N VAL A 60 -2.81 -21.17 -3.22
CA VAL A 60 -3.62 -19.97 -2.91
C VAL A 60 -2.77 -18.88 -2.27
N HIS A 61 -1.95 -19.24 -1.27
CA HIS A 61 -1.06 -18.29 -0.60
C HIS A 61 0.06 -17.78 -1.52
N LEU A 62 0.54 -18.62 -2.43
CA LEU A 62 1.53 -18.22 -3.42
C LEU A 62 0.97 -17.18 -4.40
N SER A 63 -0.29 -17.36 -4.83
CA SER A 63 -0.99 -16.38 -5.66
C SER A 63 -1.10 -15.03 -4.94
N ALA A 64 -1.48 -15.03 -3.66
CA ALA A 64 -1.51 -13.82 -2.84
C ALA A 64 -0.12 -13.16 -2.69
N CYS A 65 0.94 -13.97 -2.48
CA CYS A 65 2.31 -13.45 -2.43
C CYS A 65 2.73 -12.80 -3.76
N ASN A 66 2.42 -13.43 -4.90
CA ASN A 66 2.73 -12.88 -6.22
C ASN A 66 2.00 -11.54 -6.43
N GLN A 67 0.73 -11.46 -6.09
CA GLN A 67 -0.03 -10.23 -6.18
C GLN A 67 0.57 -9.10 -5.31
N GLN A 68 1.01 -9.42 -4.10
CA GLN A 68 1.68 -8.44 -3.23
C GLN A 68 3.05 -8.03 -3.75
N LEU A 69 3.81 -8.95 -4.34
CA LEU A 69 5.10 -8.66 -4.96
C LEU A 69 4.94 -7.81 -6.24
N GLU A 70 3.92 -8.08 -7.03
CA GLU A 70 3.58 -7.25 -8.20
C GLU A 70 3.19 -5.83 -7.78
N ARG A 71 2.40 -5.68 -6.72
CA ARG A 71 2.07 -4.38 -6.11
C ARG A 71 3.30 -3.67 -5.52
N GLY A 72 4.22 -4.41 -4.92
CA GLY A 72 5.44 -3.88 -4.30
C GLY A 72 6.66 -3.78 -5.21
N GLY A 73 6.64 -4.47 -6.36
CA GLY A 73 7.78 -4.64 -7.26
C GLY A 73 7.70 -3.87 -8.57
N THR A 74 6.69 -3.02 -8.75
CA THR A 74 6.65 -2.12 -9.89
C THR A 74 7.82 -1.14 -9.76
N GLN A 75 8.89 -1.37 -10.53
CA GLN A 75 10.01 -0.42 -10.61
C GLN A 75 9.55 0.76 -11.46
N PHE A 76 9.35 1.88 -10.82
CA PHE A 76 9.02 3.14 -11.50
C PHE A 76 10.32 3.85 -11.89
N LYS A 77 10.35 4.45 -13.08
CA LYS A 77 11.52 5.18 -13.58
C LYS A 77 11.73 6.51 -12.83
N ASN A 78 10.64 7.11 -12.40
CA ASN A 78 10.61 8.39 -11.68
C ASN A 78 9.39 8.47 -10.75
N ALA A 79 9.30 9.57 -10.00
CA ALA A 79 8.22 9.80 -9.05
C ALA A 79 6.87 10.01 -9.75
N GLU A 80 6.87 10.61 -10.94
CA GLU A 80 5.66 10.85 -11.73
C GLU A 80 5.03 9.53 -12.18
N GLU A 81 5.82 8.60 -12.73
CA GLU A 81 5.31 7.27 -13.13
C GLU A 81 4.76 6.49 -11.92
N HIS A 82 5.40 6.62 -10.77
CA HIS A 82 4.91 6.02 -9.53
C HIS A 82 3.59 6.64 -9.06
N TYR A 83 3.46 7.97 -9.20
CA TYR A 83 2.24 8.71 -8.91
C TYR A 83 1.10 8.32 -9.85
N ASP A 84 1.35 8.26 -11.15
CA ASP A 84 0.37 7.84 -12.16
C ASP A 84 -0.16 6.43 -11.87
N TYR A 85 0.70 5.54 -11.41
CA TYR A 85 0.28 4.22 -10.97
C TYR A 85 -0.63 4.29 -9.74
N ALA A 86 -0.31 5.09 -8.73
CA ALA A 86 -1.15 5.27 -7.55
C ALA A 86 -2.53 5.86 -7.93
N VAL A 87 -2.57 6.84 -8.84
CA VAL A 87 -3.83 7.38 -9.38
C VAL A 87 -4.61 6.32 -10.13
N SER A 88 -3.96 5.45 -10.90
CA SER A 88 -4.65 4.35 -11.58
C SER A 88 -5.32 3.38 -10.60
N LEU A 89 -4.71 3.13 -9.44
CA LEU A 89 -5.31 2.34 -8.36
C LEU A 89 -6.52 3.04 -7.75
N MET A 90 -6.46 4.37 -7.55
CA MET A 90 -7.62 5.15 -7.10
C MET A 90 -8.80 5.01 -8.07
N ASN A 91 -8.54 5.12 -9.36
CA ASN A 91 -9.56 5.04 -10.41
C ASN A 91 -10.25 3.67 -10.49
N VAL A 92 -9.58 2.59 -10.12
CA VAL A 92 -10.20 1.26 -10.03
C VAL A 92 -10.75 0.92 -8.64
N GLY A 93 -10.69 1.87 -7.69
CA GLY A 93 -11.20 1.72 -6.32
C GLY A 93 -10.27 0.96 -5.37
N ASP A 94 -9.04 0.66 -5.76
CA ASP A 94 -8.03 0.08 -4.85
C ASP A 94 -7.36 1.18 -4.00
N TYR A 95 -8.15 1.76 -3.11
CA TYR A 95 -7.69 2.86 -2.23
C TYR A 95 -6.59 2.43 -1.25
N VAL A 96 -6.57 1.15 -0.86
CA VAL A 96 -5.52 0.60 0.02
C VAL A 96 -4.18 0.57 -0.72
N GLY A 97 -4.17 0.00 -1.92
CA GLY A 97 -2.98 -0.02 -2.76
C GLY A 97 -2.50 1.39 -3.12
N ALA A 98 -3.42 2.30 -3.47
CA ALA A 98 -3.10 3.70 -3.75
C ALA A 98 -2.42 4.38 -2.54
N ARG A 99 -2.95 4.18 -1.32
CA ARG A 99 -2.37 4.70 -0.08
C ARG A 99 -0.94 4.24 0.12
N GLU A 100 -0.67 2.94 -0.02
CA GLU A 100 0.67 2.39 0.14
C GLU A 100 1.69 3.03 -0.80
N HIS A 101 1.29 3.29 -2.05
CA HIS A 101 2.14 3.92 -3.05
C HIS A 101 2.35 5.41 -2.81
N LEU A 102 1.29 6.17 -2.46
CA LEU A 102 1.38 7.59 -2.15
C LEU A 102 2.19 7.84 -0.87
N ASP A 103 2.04 7.02 0.18
CA ASP A 103 2.84 7.12 1.40
C ASP A 103 4.33 6.83 1.16
N LYS A 104 4.66 5.91 0.26
CA LYS A 104 6.05 5.69 -0.17
C LYS A 104 6.61 6.90 -0.90
N LEU A 105 5.84 7.47 -1.82
CA LEU A 105 6.21 8.67 -2.56
C LEU A 105 6.41 9.87 -1.65
N SER A 106 5.51 10.11 -0.71
CA SER A 106 5.61 11.21 0.26
C SER A 106 6.90 11.16 1.06
N LYS A 107 7.35 9.95 1.45
CA LYS A 107 8.64 9.77 2.14
C LYS A 107 9.85 10.00 1.23
N GLN A 108 9.74 9.68 -0.05
CA GLN A 108 10.82 9.84 -1.02
C GLN A 108 10.92 11.26 -1.57
N THR A 109 9.77 11.92 -1.73
CA THR A 109 9.64 13.24 -2.33
C THR A 109 8.73 14.14 -1.48
N PRO A 110 9.15 14.53 -0.25
CA PRO A 110 8.30 15.23 0.71
C PRO A 110 7.88 16.65 0.28
N LYS A 111 8.48 17.20 -0.78
CA LYS A 111 8.13 18.52 -1.32
C LYS A 111 7.43 18.44 -2.68
N ALA A 112 6.95 17.27 -3.08
CA ALA A 112 6.23 17.11 -4.32
C ALA A 112 4.76 17.50 -4.12
N ASP A 113 4.36 18.60 -4.75
CA ASP A 113 3.00 19.16 -4.70
C ASP A 113 1.95 18.13 -5.19
N PHE A 114 2.25 17.41 -6.27
CA PHE A 114 1.36 16.39 -6.83
C PHE A 114 1.14 15.20 -5.89
N VAL A 115 2.14 14.83 -5.05
CA VAL A 115 1.98 13.75 -4.07
C VAL A 115 1.06 14.17 -2.93
N ALA A 116 1.25 15.39 -2.40
CA ALA A 116 0.37 15.95 -1.39
C ALA A 116 -1.07 16.09 -1.92
N TYR A 117 -1.23 16.51 -3.18
CA TYR A 117 -2.52 16.61 -3.84
C TYR A 117 -3.19 15.23 -3.99
N GLY A 118 -2.46 14.21 -4.42
CA GLY A 118 -2.98 12.85 -4.53
C GLY A 118 -3.39 12.24 -3.19
N LEU A 119 -2.63 12.52 -2.12
CA LEU A 119 -3.02 12.14 -0.75
C LEU A 119 -4.30 12.84 -0.32
N ALA A 120 -4.44 14.13 -0.61
CA ALA A 120 -5.65 14.89 -0.32
C ALA A 120 -6.89 14.32 -1.03
N ALA A 121 -6.77 14.00 -2.32
CA ALA A 121 -7.84 13.39 -3.10
C ALA A 121 -8.24 12.01 -2.55
N LEU A 122 -7.24 11.16 -2.25
CA LEU A 122 -7.48 9.85 -1.67
C LEU A 122 -8.17 9.93 -0.29
N ASP A 123 -7.74 10.87 0.55
CA ASP A 123 -8.36 11.11 1.86
C ASP A 123 -9.82 11.56 1.72
N CYS A 124 -10.10 12.43 0.76
CA CYS A 124 -11.46 12.87 0.46
C CYS A 124 -12.35 11.70 0.00
N LEU A 125 -11.87 10.89 -0.94
CA LEU A 125 -12.58 9.71 -1.45
C LEU A 125 -12.85 8.66 -0.37
N THR A 126 -11.97 8.57 0.62
CA THR A 126 -12.08 7.62 1.74
C THR A 126 -12.76 8.21 2.99
N GLY A 127 -13.22 9.47 2.93
CA GLY A 127 -13.97 10.13 4.01
C GLY A 127 -13.12 10.69 5.15
N HIS A 128 -11.80 10.79 4.97
CA HIS A 128 -10.87 11.38 5.94
C HIS A 128 -10.73 12.90 5.73
N VAL A 129 -11.79 13.63 6.05
CA VAL A 129 -11.92 15.08 5.77
C VAL A 129 -10.76 15.91 6.32
N GLU A 130 -10.36 15.69 7.57
CA GLU A 130 -9.29 16.48 8.22
C GLU A 130 -7.92 16.27 7.55
N ASP A 131 -7.60 15.03 7.22
CA ASP A 131 -6.36 14.70 6.51
C ASP A 131 -6.38 15.25 5.09
N SER A 132 -7.52 15.18 4.40
CA SER A 132 -7.70 15.73 3.07
C SER A 132 -7.43 17.23 3.04
N LEU A 133 -8.04 18.00 3.94
CA LEU A 133 -7.82 19.46 4.05
C LEU A 133 -6.36 19.79 4.37
N ARG A 134 -5.74 19.02 5.27
CA ARG A 134 -4.33 19.20 5.62
C ARG A 134 -3.42 18.97 4.41
N HIS A 135 -3.56 17.84 3.71
CA HIS A 135 -2.74 17.52 2.55
C HIS A 135 -2.99 18.49 1.39
N LEU A 136 -4.25 18.92 1.18
CA LEU A 136 -4.56 19.90 0.14
C LEU A 136 -3.94 21.27 0.48
N GLY A 137 -3.95 21.67 1.76
CA GLY A 137 -3.28 22.88 2.21
C GLY A 137 -1.77 22.84 1.96
N GLU A 138 -1.13 21.68 2.25
CA GLU A 138 0.28 21.44 1.94
C GLU A 138 0.56 21.56 0.43
N ALA A 139 -0.25 20.92 -0.40
CA ALA A 139 -0.13 20.97 -1.86
C ALA A 139 -0.24 22.39 -2.40
N ILE A 140 -1.23 23.14 -1.94
CA ILE A 140 -1.47 24.53 -2.34
C ILE A 140 -0.36 25.46 -1.82
N HIS A 141 0.19 25.20 -0.64
CA HIS A 141 1.32 25.95 -0.12
C HIS A 141 2.56 25.80 -1.01
N ILE A 142 2.83 24.56 -1.50
CA ILE A 142 3.93 24.29 -2.44
C ILE A 142 3.63 24.88 -3.81
N ASN A 143 2.43 24.68 -4.31
CA ASN A 143 2.01 25.11 -5.64
C ASN A 143 0.62 25.77 -5.59
N PRO A 144 0.54 27.12 -5.48
CA PRO A 144 -0.73 27.84 -5.39
C PRO A 144 -1.67 27.64 -6.58
N SER A 145 -1.18 27.20 -7.74
CA SER A 145 -2.03 26.96 -8.91
C SER A 145 -2.96 25.76 -8.74
N LEU A 146 -2.65 24.85 -7.81
CA LEU A 146 -3.49 23.67 -7.50
C LEU A 146 -4.88 24.05 -6.96
N ARG A 147 -5.08 25.29 -6.46
CA ARG A 147 -6.42 25.81 -6.15
C ARG A 147 -7.36 25.75 -7.33
N PHE A 148 -6.85 26.10 -8.52
CA PHE A 148 -7.66 26.11 -9.75
C PHE A 148 -8.02 24.68 -10.19
N GLN A 149 -7.11 23.73 -9.98
CA GLN A 149 -7.35 22.32 -10.26
C GLN A 149 -8.40 21.78 -9.29
N ALA A 150 -8.22 21.98 -7.99
CA ALA A 150 -9.10 21.44 -6.96
C ALA A 150 -10.56 21.96 -7.05
N ARG A 151 -10.78 23.16 -7.60
CA ARG A 151 -12.13 23.71 -7.85
C ARG A 151 -12.99 22.86 -8.79
N ASN A 152 -12.35 22.17 -9.72
CA ASN A 152 -13.02 21.43 -10.78
C ASN A 152 -12.79 19.91 -10.67
N ASP A 153 -12.14 19.48 -9.60
CA ASP A 153 -11.80 18.09 -9.38
C ASP A 153 -12.92 17.38 -8.60
N SER A 154 -13.54 16.40 -9.23
CA SER A 154 -14.65 15.62 -8.65
C SER A 154 -14.23 14.82 -7.40
N ASP A 155 -12.95 14.55 -7.23
CA ASP A 155 -12.45 13.78 -6.09
C ASP A 155 -12.63 14.54 -4.77
N PHE A 156 -12.79 15.88 -4.82
CA PHE A 156 -13.08 16.72 -3.66
C PHE A 156 -14.57 17.01 -3.44
N GLN A 157 -15.46 16.31 -4.14
CA GLN A 157 -16.91 16.58 -4.02
C GLN A 157 -17.43 16.45 -2.58
N ASN A 158 -16.86 15.55 -1.79
CA ASN A 158 -17.21 15.36 -0.37
C ASN A 158 -16.81 16.56 0.52
N LEU A 159 -15.96 17.45 0.05
CA LEU A 159 -15.54 18.67 0.75
C LEU A 159 -16.26 19.93 0.24
N ALA A 160 -17.08 19.82 -0.80
CA ALA A 160 -17.67 20.99 -1.46
C ALA A 160 -18.49 21.88 -0.52
N GLU A 161 -19.08 21.35 0.54
CA GLU A 161 -19.86 22.07 1.53
C GLU A 161 -19.04 22.47 2.77
N ASP A 162 -17.76 22.10 2.87
CA ASP A 162 -16.89 22.49 3.99
C ASP A 162 -16.38 23.94 3.79
N PRO A 163 -16.69 24.86 4.74
CA PRO A 163 -16.23 26.26 4.61
C PRO A 163 -14.72 26.40 4.48
N ARG A 164 -13.94 25.54 5.15
CA ARG A 164 -12.48 25.54 5.12
C ARG A 164 -11.94 25.22 3.73
N PHE A 165 -12.61 24.30 3.02
CA PHE A 165 -12.28 23.99 1.64
C PHE A 165 -12.51 25.21 0.75
N THR A 166 -13.65 25.91 0.91
CA THR A 166 -13.97 27.12 0.17
C THR A 166 -12.95 28.23 0.45
N GLU A 167 -12.59 28.48 1.71
CA GLU A 167 -11.58 29.48 2.09
C GLU A 167 -10.20 29.16 1.47
N MET A 168 -9.83 27.90 1.45
CA MET A 168 -8.56 27.46 0.87
C MET A 168 -8.51 27.69 -0.64
N LEU A 169 -9.63 27.48 -1.34
CA LEU A 169 -9.73 27.67 -2.79
C LEU A 169 -9.90 29.13 -3.21
N TYR A 170 -10.54 29.95 -2.38
CA TYR A 170 -10.87 31.34 -2.66
C TYR A 170 -10.37 32.25 -1.52
N PRO A 171 -9.05 32.36 -1.31
CA PRO A 171 -8.53 33.22 -0.25
C PRO A 171 -8.91 34.65 -0.53
N ASP A 172 -9.32 35.41 0.47
CA ASP A 172 -9.58 36.84 0.37
C ASP A 172 -8.29 37.56 -0.06
N PRO A 173 -8.35 38.39 -1.12
CA PRO A 173 -7.17 39.11 -1.62
C PRO A 173 -6.57 40.09 -0.59
N GLY A 174 -7.21 40.31 0.56
CA GLY A 174 -6.76 41.16 1.65
C GLY A 174 -6.33 40.45 2.93
N ALA A 175 -6.48 39.12 3.01
CA ALA A 175 -6.01 38.36 4.14
C ALA A 175 -4.52 38.00 3.94
N GLU A 176 -3.63 38.82 4.51
CA GLU A 176 -2.24 38.42 4.67
C GLU A 176 -2.17 37.10 5.49
N PRO A 177 -1.25 36.17 5.17
CA PRO A 177 -1.09 35.00 6.00
C PRO A 177 -0.78 35.43 7.43
N SER A 178 -1.67 35.11 8.37
CA SER A 178 -1.43 35.29 9.79
C SER A 178 -0.10 34.63 10.13
N SER A 179 0.93 35.44 10.20
CA SER A 179 2.25 35.07 10.70
C SER A 179 2.10 34.63 12.16
N ALA A 180 2.00 33.30 12.36
CA ALA A 180 2.28 32.69 13.64
C ALA A 180 3.80 32.75 13.88
N GLU A 181 4.31 33.96 14.12
CA GLU A 181 5.69 34.15 14.54
C GLU A 181 5.72 35.33 15.48
N SER A 182 5.77 35.05 16.74
CA SER A 182 6.46 35.80 17.78
C SER A 182 6.03 35.33 19.18
N ALA A 183 6.62 34.24 19.63
CA ALA A 183 6.72 33.95 21.07
C ALA A 183 8.08 33.31 21.37
N GLU A 184 9.17 34.04 21.02
CA GLU A 184 10.45 33.89 21.64
C GLU A 184 11.07 35.27 21.76
N GLU A 185 10.88 35.86 22.91
CA GLU A 185 11.81 36.76 23.60
C GLU A 185 11.12 37.33 24.83
N ARG A 186 11.38 36.68 26.00
CA ARG A 186 11.80 37.34 27.26
C ARG A 186 11.90 36.35 28.40
#